data_55dd61b320bab008c2c68ba8f760ef44
#
_entry.id   55dd61b320bab008c2c68ba8f760ef44
#
_cell.length_a   1.000
_cell.length_b   1.000
_cell.length_c   1.000
_cell.angle_alpha   90.00
_cell.angle_beta   90.00
_cell.angle_gamma   90.00
#
_symmetry.space_group_name_H-M   'P 1'
#
loop_
_entity.id
_entity.type
_entity.pdbx_description
1 polymer ?
#
loop_
_entity_poly.entity_id
_entity_poly.type
_entity_poly.pdbx_seq_one_letter_code
_entity_poly.pdbx_strand_id
1 'polypeptide(L)'
;MKNLMYLLLLVVMGLTACKKSEEPAKPLPAGMRSVKVLENMDASNYTILHVEENGKDYWMAAPQFHTQKGETLYYMQAMEMKNFEVKSINRTFESIFFVQAISNSINGPAPQVSPHGSITSVKKENVSVEPLKDGYTIEKVYSMKEKIAGKTIKIKGKVTKYNGNIMGRNWIHIQDGTGSDDTADLLITSSEEASIGQALVFEGTVAVNKDFGAGYSYKVLLENGKILKNI
;
A
#
# COMPACT_ATOMS: atom_id res chain seq x y z
N MET A 1 26.80 58.65 -63.00
CA MET A 1 25.55 59.35 -62.71
C MET A 1 24.70 58.40 -61.83
N LYS A 2 24.37 58.89 -60.70
CA LYS A 2 23.45 58.36 -59.66
C LYS A 2 23.77 57.00 -59.03
N ASN A 3 24.52 57.06 -57.92
CA ASN A 3 24.70 56.01 -56.91
C ASN A 3 23.40 55.84 -56.16
N LEU A 4 22.88 54.62 -56.10
CA LEU A 4 21.83 54.23 -55.22
C LEU A 4 22.38 53.30 -54.17
N MET A 5 22.57 53.84 -52.96
CA MET A 5 23.11 53.17 -51.80
C MET A 5 21.93 52.45 -51.08
N TYR A 6 21.90 51.13 -51.19
CA TYR A 6 20.92 50.33 -50.44
C TYR A 6 21.41 50.13 -48.99
N LEU A 7 20.73 50.78 -48.10
CA LEU A 7 20.91 50.57 -46.64
C LEU A 7 20.23 49.26 -46.23
N LEU A 8 21.02 48.24 -45.97
CA LEU A 8 20.56 46.93 -45.50
C LEU A 8 20.32 47.00 -43.99
N LEU A 9 19.06 47.16 -43.59
CA LEU A 9 18.64 47.15 -42.16
C LEU A 9 18.53 45.71 -41.69
N LEU A 10 19.58 45.22 -40.96
CA LEU A 10 19.57 43.92 -40.30
C LEU A 10 18.68 44.03 -39.03
N VAL A 11 17.48 43.51 -39.11
CA VAL A 11 16.62 43.30 -37.96
C VAL A 11 17.09 42.03 -37.26
N VAL A 12 17.85 42.20 -36.20
CA VAL A 12 18.19 41.11 -35.26
C VAL A 12 16.96 40.86 -34.37
N MET A 13 16.13 39.89 -34.77
CA MET A 13 15.10 39.36 -33.90
C MET A 13 15.77 38.55 -32.74
N GLY A 14 15.93 39.19 -31.61
CA GLY A 14 16.35 38.54 -30.39
C GLY A 14 15.26 37.55 -29.92
N LEU A 15 15.51 36.27 -30.13
CA LEU A 15 14.75 35.18 -29.49
C LEU A 15 15.07 35.19 -27.99
N THR A 16 14.32 35.96 -27.22
CA THR A 16 14.27 35.81 -25.77
C THR A 16 13.57 34.49 -25.45
N ALA A 17 14.33 33.41 -25.38
CA ALA A 17 13.87 32.16 -24.76
C ALA A 17 13.52 32.49 -23.31
N CYS A 18 12.23 32.62 -23.01
CA CYS A 18 11.76 32.60 -21.62
C CYS A 18 12.19 31.28 -20.98
N LYS A 19 13.32 31.28 -20.29
CA LYS A 19 13.58 30.28 -19.26
C LYS A 19 12.51 30.45 -18.22
N LYS A 20 11.54 29.51 -18.20
CA LYS A 20 10.62 29.35 -17.10
C LYS A 20 11.49 29.17 -15.84
N SER A 21 11.60 30.21 -15.04
CA SER A 21 12.26 30.12 -13.74
C SER A 21 11.48 29.12 -12.92
N GLU A 22 12.08 27.96 -12.65
CA GLU A 22 11.55 27.06 -11.63
C GLU A 22 11.58 27.83 -10.32
N GLU A 23 10.42 28.17 -9.80
CA GLU A 23 10.28 28.68 -8.45
C GLU A 23 11.03 27.72 -7.51
N PRO A 24 11.85 28.22 -6.55
CA PRO A 24 12.54 27.36 -5.63
C PRO A 24 11.50 26.52 -4.88
N ALA A 25 11.61 25.19 -5.04
CA ALA A 25 10.67 24.24 -4.44
C ALA A 25 10.55 24.52 -2.94
N LYS A 26 9.32 24.78 -2.48
CA LYS A 26 9.03 25.00 -1.07
C LYS A 26 9.57 23.79 -0.27
N PRO A 27 10.29 24.00 0.85
CA PRO A 27 10.84 22.87 1.59
C PRO A 27 9.75 21.92 2.02
N LEU A 28 9.98 20.64 1.78
CA LEU A 28 9.04 19.57 2.14
C LEU A 28 8.95 19.45 3.68
N PRO A 29 7.80 19.08 4.23
CA PRO A 29 7.67 18.71 5.63
C PRO A 29 8.68 17.63 6.02
N ALA A 30 9.11 17.65 7.29
CA ALA A 30 10.09 16.68 7.79
C ALA A 30 9.63 15.24 7.56
N GLY A 31 10.49 14.43 6.95
CA GLY A 31 10.21 13.03 6.60
C GLY A 31 9.42 12.82 5.31
N MET A 32 8.94 13.88 4.67
CA MET A 32 8.27 13.77 3.38
C MET A 32 9.29 13.74 2.25
N ARG A 33 9.08 12.84 1.31
CA ARG A 33 9.87 12.67 0.08
C ARG A 33 9.00 12.94 -1.14
N SER A 34 9.61 13.34 -2.23
CA SER A 34 8.92 13.55 -3.50
C SER A 34 9.58 12.77 -4.62
N VAL A 35 8.76 12.24 -5.51
CA VAL A 35 9.18 11.51 -6.70
C VAL A 35 8.44 12.01 -7.92
N LYS A 36 9.09 11.93 -9.07
CA LYS A 36 8.47 12.21 -10.38
C LYS A 36 8.10 10.89 -11.05
N VAL A 37 6.88 10.78 -11.51
CA VAL A 37 6.39 9.59 -12.23
C VAL A 37 6.99 9.54 -13.63
N LEU A 38 7.72 8.47 -13.94
CA LEU A 38 8.24 8.17 -15.27
C LEU A 38 7.30 7.27 -16.05
N GLU A 39 6.68 6.30 -15.35
CA GLU A 39 5.73 5.33 -15.89
C GLU A 39 4.82 4.84 -14.78
N ASN A 40 3.59 4.46 -15.12
CA ASN A 40 2.65 3.84 -14.19
C ASN A 40 1.91 2.68 -14.84
N MET A 41 1.58 1.66 -14.05
CA MET A 41 0.84 0.47 -14.46
C MET A 41 -0.15 0.10 -13.37
N ASP A 42 -1.38 -0.24 -13.76
CA ASP A 42 -2.36 -0.82 -12.85
C ASP A 42 -2.11 -2.33 -12.69
N ALA A 43 -2.07 -2.77 -11.45
CA ALA A 43 -1.77 -4.15 -11.10
C ALA A 43 -2.70 -4.63 -9.98
N SER A 44 -3.89 -5.07 -10.34
CA SER A 44 -4.94 -5.50 -9.41
C SER A 44 -5.25 -4.45 -8.33
N ASN A 45 -4.74 -4.63 -7.12
CA ASN A 45 -4.98 -3.75 -5.97
C ASN A 45 -3.90 -2.65 -5.81
N TYR A 46 -2.94 -2.58 -6.74
CA TYR A 46 -1.81 -1.66 -6.67
C TYR A 46 -1.66 -0.87 -7.94
N THR A 47 -1.11 0.33 -7.81
CA THR A 47 -0.49 1.07 -8.90
C THR A 47 1.02 0.88 -8.77
N ILE A 48 1.63 0.29 -9.80
CA ILE A 48 3.07 0.13 -9.91
C ILE A 48 3.62 1.36 -10.64
N LEU A 49 4.62 1.99 -10.07
CA LEU A 49 5.21 3.23 -10.53
C LEU A 49 6.69 3.04 -10.80
N HIS A 50 7.16 3.48 -11.97
CA HIS A 50 8.55 3.79 -12.20
C HIS A 50 8.73 5.28 -11.88
N VAL A 51 9.59 5.60 -10.94
CA VAL A 51 9.73 6.96 -10.42
C VAL A 51 11.18 7.41 -10.41
N GLU A 52 11.39 8.73 -10.45
CA GLU A 52 12.69 9.35 -10.28
C GLU A 52 12.73 10.18 -8.99
N GLU A 53 13.78 10.05 -8.23
CA GLU A 53 14.08 10.85 -7.05
C GLU A 53 15.56 11.23 -7.04
N ASN A 54 15.87 12.52 -7.05
CA ASN A 54 17.23 13.04 -7.02
C ASN A 54 18.16 12.43 -8.10
N GLY A 55 17.63 12.24 -9.31
CA GLY A 55 18.37 11.69 -10.46
C GLY A 55 18.58 10.17 -10.43
N LYS A 56 17.93 9.45 -9.51
CA LYS A 56 17.88 8.00 -9.46
C LYS A 56 16.47 7.51 -9.70
N ASP A 57 16.33 6.50 -10.52
CA ASP A 57 15.04 5.88 -10.80
C ASP A 57 14.91 4.52 -10.10
N TYR A 58 13.69 4.19 -9.72
CA TYR A 58 13.35 2.94 -9.07
C TYR A 58 11.85 2.63 -9.17
N TRP A 59 11.49 1.40 -8.83
CA TRP A 59 10.11 0.97 -8.84
C TRP A 59 9.45 1.13 -7.47
N MET A 60 8.18 1.58 -7.49
CA MET A 60 7.32 1.67 -6.32
C MET A 60 6.03 0.92 -6.55
N ALA A 61 5.46 0.38 -5.48
CA ALA A 61 4.09 -0.12 -5.41
C ALA A 61 3.32 0.71 -4.38
N ALA A 62 2.19 1.26 -4.78
CA ALA A 62 1.28 2.02 -3.93
C ALA A 62 -0.12 1.41 -3.97
N PRO A 63 -1.00 1.63 -2.97
CA PRO A 63 -2.43 1.33 -3.11
C PRO A 63 -2.97 1.94 -4.40
N GLN A 64 -3.95 1.28 -4.99
CA GLN A 64 -4.51 1.72 -6.27
C GLN A 64 -4.97 3.18 -6.22
N PHE A 65 -4.44 4.01 -7.13
CA PHE A 65 -4.81 5.41 -7.28
C PHE A 65 -4.51 5.86 -8.70
N HIS A 66 -5.09 7.00 -9.11
CA HIS A 66 -4.89 7.56 -10.44
C HIS A 66 -3.71 8.53 -10.45
N THR A 67 -2.78 8.34 -11.37
CA THR A 67 -1.64 9.24 -11.62
C THR A 67 -1.23 9.19 -13.09
N GLN A 68 -0.47 10.18 -13.54
CA GLN A 68 0.02 10.29 -14.91
C GLN A 68 1.53 10.50 -14.95
N LYS A 69 2.15 10.08 -16.03
CA LYS A 69 3.57 10.36 -16.31
C LYS A 69 3.85 11.86 -16.21
N GLY A 70 4.94 12.19 -15.51
CA GLY A 70 5.38 13.57 -15.29
C GLY A 70 4.82 14.23 -14.03
N GLU A 71 3.85 13.61 -13.35
CA GLU A 71 3.34 14.10 -12.07
C GLU A 71 4.38 13.94 -10.96
N THR A 72 4.34 14.86 -10.00
CA THR A 72 5.11 14.77 -8.77
C THR A 72 4.24 14.19 -7.68
N LEU A 73 4.72 13.13 -7.03
CA LEU A 73 4.04 12.46 -5.94
C LEU A 73 4.84 12.60 -4.65
N TYR A 74 4.13 12.61 -3.54
CA TYR A 74 4.68 12.78 -2.19
C TYR A 74 4.35 11.57 -1.33
N TYR A 75 5.33 11.09 -0.58
CA TYR A 75 5.18 9.96 0.34
C TYR A 75 6.09 10.16 1.57
N MET A 76 5.86 9.42 2.64
CA MET A 76 6.66 9.55 3.86
C MET A 76 7.58 8.34 4.08
N GLN A 77 7.04 7.15 3.96
CA GLN A 77 7.75 5.91 4.25
C GLN A 77 7.61 4.93 3.09
N ALA A 78 8.69 4.24 2.79
CA ALA A 78 8.73 3.17 1.82
C ALA A 78 9.50 1.98 2.39
N MET A 79 9.03 0.77 2.06
CA MET A 79 9.69 -0.47 2.43
C MET A 79 10.17 -1.19 1.19
N GLU A 80 11.46 -1.50 1.16
CA GLU A 80 12.03 -2.28 0.06
C GLU A 80 11.56 -3.73 0.13
N MET A 81 11.05 -4.24 -0.99
CA MET A 81 10.77 -5.66 -1.20
C MET A 81 11.64 -6.17 -2.35
N LYS A 82 12.26 -7.32 -2.14
CA LYS A 82 13.10 -7.98 -3.14
C LYS A 82 12.37 -9.15 -3.79
N ASN A 83 12.66 -9.36 -5.08
CA ASN A 83 12.09 -10.44 -5.88
C ASN A 83 10.55 -10.48 -5.83
N PHE A 84 9.94 -9.29 -5.93
CA PHE A 84 8.49 -9.14 -5.83
C PHE A 84 7.82 -9.48 -7.16
N GLU A 85 7.03 -10.57 -7.17
CA GLU A 85 6.25 -11.00 -8.33
C GLU A 85 4.86 -10.35 -8.32
N VAL A 86 4.51 -9.67 -9.42
CA VAL A 86 3.18 -9.11 -9.67
C VAL A 86 2.50 -9.95 -10.75
N LYS A 87 1.75 -10.96 -10.31
CA LYS A 87 1.11 -11.97 -11.20
C LYS A 87 0.17 -11.33 -12.23
N SER A 88 -0.56 -10.27 -11.86
CA SER A 88 -1.54 -9.60 -12.74
C SER A 88 -0.93 -8.97 -13.99
N ILE A 89 0.36 -8.61 -13.94
CA ILE A 89 1.12 -8.04 -15.06
C ILE A 89 2.26 -8.96 -15.52
N ASN A 90 2.32 -10.18 -14.97
CA ASN A 90 3.36 -11.19 -15.24
C ASN A 90 4.79 -10.62 -15.17
N ARG A 91 5.09 -9.87 -14.11
CA ARG A 91 6.38 -9.21 -13.94
C ARG A 91 6.94 -9.42 -12.54
N THR A 92 8.24 -9.73 -12.46
CA THR A 92 9.01 -9.78 -11.21
C THR A 92 9.95 -8.58 -11.14
N PHE A 93 9.96 -7.92 -9.99
CA PHE A 93 10.86 -6.81 -9.69
C PHE A 93 11.94 -7.29 -8.73
N GLU A 94 13.20 -7.13 -9.08
CA GLU A 94 14.33 -7.46 -8.19
C GLU A 94 14.28 -6.64 -6.90
N SER A 95 13.92 -5.36 -7.04
CA SER A 95 13.66 -4.45 -5.93
C SER A 95 12.48 -3.54 -6.28
N ILE A 96 11.53 -3.39 -5.37
CA ILE A 96 10.41 -2.47 -5.46
C ILE A 96 10.12 -1.88 -4.08
N PHE A 97 9.86 -0.58 -4.02
CA PHE A 97 9.56 0.12 -2.78
C PHE A 97 8.05 0.20 -2.57
N PHE A 98 7.55 -0.43 -1.52
CA PHE A 98 6.15 -0.38 -1.16
C PHE A 98 5.86 0.84 -0.29
N VAL A 99 4.86 1.64 -0.67
CA VAL A 99 4.37 2.80 0.08
C VAL A 99 2.92 2.61 0.47
N GLN A 100 2.57 2.93 1.72
CA GLN A 100 1.20 2.83 2.20
C GLN A 100 0.30 3.95 1.72
N ALA A 101 0.90 5.13 1.58
CA ALA A 101 0.17 6.32 1.19
C ALA A 101 1.05 7.18 0.29
N ILE A 102 0.44 7.67 -0.76
CA ILE A 102 1.04 8.53 -1.76
C ILE A 102 0.02 9.60 -2.16
N SER A 103 0.46 10.82 -2.40
CA SER A 103 -0.41 11.94 -2.76
C SER A 103 0.22 12.77 -3.86
N ASN A 104 -0.57 13.38 -4.71
CA ASN A 104 -0.13 14.38 -5.69
C ASN A 104 -0.11 15.82 -5.13
N SER A 105 -0.35 16.00 -3.84
CA SER A 105 -0.36 17.31 -3.18
C SER A 105 0.40 17.28 -1.86
N ILE A 106 1.27 18.28 -1.64
CA ILE A 106 1.97 18.51 -0.36
C ILE A 106 0.99 18.79 0.78
N ASN A 107 -0.14 19.46 0.46
CA ASN A 107 -1.21 19.80 1.39
C ASN A 107 -2.42 18.85 1.22
N GLY A 108 -2.29 17.82 0.39
CA GLY A 108 -3.26 16.73 0.36
C GLY A 108 -3.49 16.21 1.77
N PRO A 109 -4.57 15.48 2.05
CA PRO A 109 -4.67 14.79 3.33
C PRO A 109 -3.33 14.10 3.49
N ALA A 110 -2.56 14.53 4.53
CA ALA A 110 -1.29 13.91 4.85
C ALA A 110 -1.55 12.43 4.74
N PRO A 111 -0.69 11.64 4.05
CA PRO A 111 -0.86 10.21 4.03
C PRO A 111 -1.15 9.90 5.49
N GLN A 112 -2.41 9.62 5.82
CA GLN A 112 -2.77 9.40 7.20
C GLN A 112 -1.99 8.15 7.58
N VAL A 113 -0.78 8.38 8.06
CA VAL A 113 -0.15 7.44 8.97
C VAL A 113 -1.06 7.50 10.17
N SER A 114 -2.21 6.85 10.08
CA SER A 114 -2.97 6.54 11.27
C SER A 114 -1.95 5.91 12.19
N PRO A 115 -1.77 6.38 13.43
CA PRO A 115 -0.96 5.70 14.43
C PRO A 115 -1.42 4.26 14.64
N HIS A 116 -2.52 3.91 14.05
CA HIS A 116 -3.07 2.60 13.77
C HIS A 116 -3.13 2.48 12.26
N GLY A 117 -2.11 1.84 11.65
CA GLY A 117 -2.07 1.59 10.22
C GLY A 117 -3.44 1.13 9.72
N SER A 118 -4.24 2.06 9.29
CA SER A 118 -5.42 1.78 8.49
C SER A 118 -4.92 1.34 7.11
N ILE A 119 -4.47 0.12 7.05
CA ILE A 119 -4.81 -0.68 5.89
C ILE A 119 -6.33 -0.62 5.90
N THR A 120 -6.90 0.21 5.05
CA THR A 120 -8.32 0.51 4.93
C THR A 120 -9.12 -0.38 5.85
N SER A 121 -9.65 0.20 6.96
CA SER A 121 -10.52 -0.53 7.89
C SER A 121 -11.44 -1.35 7.00
N VAL A 122 -11.28 -2.67 7.05
CA VAL A 122 -12.14 -3.52 6.22
C VAL A 122 -13.52 -3.26 6.78
N LYS A 123 -14.35 -2.62 5.97
CA LYS A 123 -15.71 -2.26 6.37
C LYS A 123 -16.39 -3.52 6.90
N LYS A 124 -17.02 -3.42 8.07
CA LYS A 124 -17.81 -4.52 8.61
C LYS A 124 -18.86 -4.92 7.57
N GLU A 125 -18.73 -6.16 7.09
CA GLU A 125 -19.71 -6.76 6.19
C GLU A 125 -20.82 -7.43 6.99
N ASN A 126 -21.96 -7.64 6.37
CA ASN A 126 -23.02 -8.48 6.94
C ASN A 126 -22.64 -9.95 6.74
N VAL A 127 -21.79 -10.44 7.64
CA VAL A 127 -21.28 -11.81 7.65
C VAL A 127 -21.90 -12.55 8.83
N SER A 128 -22.27 -13.80 8.61
CA SER A 128 -22.66 -14.74 9.67
C SER A 128 -21.93 -16.04 9.42
N VAL A 129 -21.06 -16.43 10.34
CA VAL A 129 -20.32 -17.70 10.30
C VAL A 129 -20.59 -18.44 11.60
N GLU A 130 -20.98 -19.71 11.50
CA GLU A 130 -21.19 -20.55 12.67
C GLU A 130 -19.84 -20.75 13.41
N PRO A 131 -19.76 -20.38 14.71
CA PRO A 131 -18.52 -20.49 15.47
C PRO A 131 -18.06 -21.93 15.61
N LEU A 132 -16.77 -22.15 15.70
CA LEU A 132 -16.19 -23.45 16.05
C LEU A 132 -16.49 -23.77 17.53
N LYS A 133 -16.85 -25.03 17.82
CA LYS A 133 -17.11 -25.50 19.18
C LYS A 133 -15.91 -25.26 20.10
N ASP A 134 -14.69 -25.54 19.59
CA ASP A 134 -13.42 -25.41 20.32
C ASP A 134 -12.51 -24.34 19.72
N GLY A 135 -13.11 -23.23 19.24
CA GLY A 135 -12.40 -22.12 18.59
C GLY A 135 -12.68 -20.77 19.25
N TYR A 136 -12.07 -19.77 18.68
CA TYR A 136 -12.28 -18.38 19.07
C TYR A 136 -13.15 -17.67 18.03
N THR A 137 -13.94 -16.71 18.48
CA THR A 137 -14.54 -15.69 17.63
C THR A 137 -13.60 -14.49 17.52
N ILE A 138 -13.77 -13.66 16.50
CA ILE A 138 -12.97 -12.44 16.33
C ILE A 138 -13.10 -11.53 17.55
N GLU A 139 -14.32 -11.33 18.05
CA GLU A 139 -14.57 -10.56 19.28
C GLU A 139 -13.79 -11.10 20.49
N LYS A 140 -13.76 -12.44 20.66
CA LYS A 140 -12.97 -13.07 21.74
C LYS A 140 -11.48 -12.86 21.57
N VAL A 141 -10.97 -12.92 20.33
CA VAL A 141 -9.55 -12.65 20.04
C VAL A 141 -9.19 -11.24 20.49
N TYR A 142 -9.98 -10.23 20.11
CA TYR A 142 -9.72 -8.84 20.51
C TYR A 142 -9.85 -8.60 22.01
N SER A 143 -10.90 -9.15 22.66
CA SER A 143 -11.13 -8.97 24.10
C SER A 143 -10.12 -9.70 24.99
N MET A 144 -9.56 -10.81 24.51
CA MET A 144 -8.65 -11.65 25.27
C MET A 144 -7.19 -11.58 24.77
N LYS A 145 -6.86 -10.70 23.83
CA LYS A 145 -5.60 -10.67 23.09
C LYS A 145 -4.35 -10.79 23.98
N GLU A 146 -4.30 -10.07 25.10
CA GLU A 146 -3.16 -10.13 26.03
C GLU A 146 -3.04 -11.51 26.73
N LYS A 147 -4.17 -12.19 26.99
CA LYS A 147 -4.19 -13.51 27.64
C LYS A 147 -3.83 -14.66 26.70
N ILE A 148 -4.03 -14.45 25.41
CA ILE A 148 -3.80 -15.45 24.37
C ILE A 148 -2.61 -15.11 23.46
N ALA A 149 -1.90 -14.02 23.72
CA ALA A 149 -0.67 -13.66 23.01
C ALA A 149 0.32 -14.82 23.01
N GLY A 150 0.88 -15.14 21.85
CA GLY A 150 1.80 -16.27 21.63
C GLY A 150 1.15 -17.65 21.61
N LYS A 151 -0.16 -17.77 21.84
CA LYS A 151 -0.85 -19.07 21.77
C LYS A 151 -1.32 -19.35 20.34
N THR A 152 -1.29 -20.61 19.97
CA THR A 152 -1.92 -21.09 18.74
C THR A 152 -3.41 -21.31 19.00
N ILE A 153 -4.25 -20.71 18.16
CA ILE A 153 -5.71 -20.79 18.27
C ILE A 153 -6.33 -21.19 16.95
N LYS A 154 -7.59 -21.66 17.01
CA LYS A 154 -8.42 -21.93 15.83
C LYS A 154 -9.51 -20.87 15.73
N ILE A 155 -9.76 -20.39 14.52
CA ILE A 155 -10.81 -19.42 14.24
C ILE A 155 -11.43 -19.72 12.87
N LYS A 156 -12.73 -19.53 12.76
CA LYS A 156 -13.46 -19.65 11.49
C LYS A 156 -13.99 -18.29 11.09
N GLY A 157 -13.79 -17.93 9.83
CA GLY A 157 -14.27 -16.67 9.28
C GLY A 157 -14.41 -16.71 7.77
N LYS A 158 -15.17 -15.77 7.24
CA LYS A 158 -15.30 -15.52 5.81
C LYS A 158 -14.17 -14.59 5.39
N VAL A 159 -13.45 -14.95 4.34
CA VAL A 159 -12.42 -14.11 3.73
C VAL A 159 -13.09 -12.90 3.07
N THR A 160 -12.76 -11.72 3.55
CA THR A 160 -13.30 -10.44 3.05
C THR A 160 -12.29 -9.68 2.19
N LYS A 161 -10.98 -9.90 2.44
CA LYS A 161 -9.91 -9.30 1.64
C LYS A 161 -8.69 -10.24 1.59
N TYR A 162 -8.01 -10.26 0.45
CA TYR A 162 -6.81 -11.05 0.24
C TYR A 162 -5.76 -10.22 -0.49
N ASN A 163 -4.57 -10.14 0.08
CA ASN A 163 -3.41 -9.53 -0.54
C ASN A 163 -2.28 -10.57 -0.57
N GLY A 164 -2.01 -11.10 -1.76
CA GLY A 164 -1.02 -12.17 -1.92
C GLY A 164 0.41 -11.66 -2.03
N ASN A 165 1.34 -12.48 -1.53
CA ASN A 165 2.78 -12.36 -1.69
C ASN A 165 3.40 -11.00 -1.28
N ILE A 166 2.87 -10.37 -0.22
CA ILE A 166 3.46 -9.16 0.35
C ILE A 166 4.42 -9.59 1.47
N MET A 167 5.69 -9.19 1.38
CA MET A 167 6.74 -9.58 2.35
C MET A 167 6.89 -11.10 2.47
N GLY A 168 6.74 -11.83 1.34
CA GLY A 168 6.87 -13.29 1.29
C GLY A 168 5.73 -14.06 1.98
N ARG A 169 4.59 -13.43 2.22
CA ARG A 169 3.40 -14.03 2.83
C ARG A 169 2.11 -13.46 2.26
N ASN A 170 1.02 -14.19 2.43
CA ASN A 170 -0.31 -13.74 2.10
C ASN A 170 -0.94 -13.07 3.33
N TRP A 171 -1.71 -12.02 3.09
CA TRP A 171 -2.39 -11.21 4.09
C TRP A 171 -3.88 -11.37 3.89
N ILE A 172 -4.53 -12.10 4.79
CA ILE A 172 -5.91 -12.56 4.65
C ILE A 172 -6.74 -11.88 5.74
N HIS A 173 -7.72 -11.11 5.35
CA HIS A 173 -8.70 -10.53 6.26
C HIS A 173 -9.91 -11.44 6.35
N ILE A 174 -10.35 -11.72 7.57
CA ILE A 174 -11.54 -12.52 7.82
C ILE A 174 -12.52 -11.79 8.72
N GLN A 175 -13.79 -12.06 8.53
CA GLN A 175 -14.89 -11.64 9.41
C GLN A 175 -15.76 -12.84 9.75
N ASP A 176 -16.31 -12.90 10.98
CA ASP A 176 -17.21 -13.96 11.44
C ASP A 176 -18.59 -13.45 11.86
N GLY A 177 -18.81 -12.13 11.76
CA GLY A 177 -20.04 -11.46 12.17
C GLY A 177 -20.00 -10.91 13.59
N THR A 178 -18.97 -11.27 14.39
CA THR A 178 -18.79 -10.73 15.74
C THR A 178 -17.95 -9.43 15.74
N GLY A 179 -17.83 -8.79 16.90
CA GLY A 179 -17.09 -7.55 17.06
C GLY A 179 -17.84 -6.29 16.62
N SER A 180 -17.26 -5.14 16.94
CA SER A 180 -17.71 -3.80 16.52
C SER A 180 -17.04 -3.38 15.21
N ASP A 181 -17.36 -2.21 14.69
CA ASP A 181 -16.77 -1.69 13.45
C ASP A 181 -15.22 -1.67 13.47
N ASP A 182 -14.62 -1.44 14.65
CA ASP A 182 -13.15 -1.42 14.82
C ASP A 182 -12.54 -2.81 15.11
N THR A 183 -13.35 -3.82 15.39
CA THR A 183 -12.90 -5.16 15.84
C THR A 183 -13.58 -6.31 15.10
N ALA A 184 -14.33 -6.03 14.04
CA ALA A 184 -15.04 -7.04 13.26
C ALA A 184 -14.14 -7.80 12.28
N ASP A 185 -12.94 -7.31 12.02
CA ASP A 185 -11.97 -7.85 11.07
C ASP A 185 -10.74 -8.38 11.79
N LEU A 186 -10.28 -9.56 11.41
CA LEU A 186 -9.02 -10.13 11.91
C LEU A 186 -8.10 -10.43 10.73
N LEU A 187 -6.87 -9.91 10.82
CA LEU A 187 -5.83 -10.20 9.87
C LEU A 187 -5.12 -11.52 10.20
N ILE A 188 -4.86 -12.30 9.16
CA ILE A 188 -4.08 -13.53 9.22
C ILE A 188 -2.95 -13.44 8.20
N THR A 189 -1.70 -13.67 8.63
CA THR A 189 -0.60 -13.91 7.69
C THR A 189 -0.44 -15.40 7.44
N SER A 190 -0.29 -15.82 6.18
CA SER A 190 -0.23 -17.22 5.78
C SER A 190 0.71 -17.43 4.59
N SER A 191 1.25 -18.63 4.44
CA SER A 191 1.86 -19.09 3.18
C SER A 191 0.83 -19.70 2.22
N GLU A 192 -0.38 -19.98 2.69
CA GLU A 192 -1.45 -20.59 1.90
C GLU A 192 -2.31 -19.51 1.23
N GLU A 193 -2.85 -19.83 0.06
CA GLU A 193 -3.74 -18.94 -0.69
C GLU A 193 -5.20 -19.14 -0.23
N ALA A 194 -5.98 -18.06 -0.26
CA ALA A 194 -7.41 -18.06 0.03
C ALA A 194 -8.16 -17.20 -0.98
N SER A 195 -9.42 -17.51 -1.23
CA SER A 195 -10.27 -16.71 -2.11
C SER A 195 -11.29 -15.91 -1.32
N ILE A 196 -11.52 -14.66 -1.75
CA ILE A 196 -12.55 -13.79 -1.16
C ILE A 196 -13.91 -14.50 -1.23
N GLY A 197 -14.68 -14.43 -0.13
CA GLY A 197 -16.00 -15.05 0.01
C GLY A 197 -15.97 -16.46 0.60
N GLN A 198 -14.83 -17.15 0.65
CA GLN A 198 -14.71 -18.45 1.29
C GLN A 198 -14.85 -18.35 2.81
N ALA A 199 -15.60 -19.28 3.41
CA ALA A 199 -15.60 -19.49 4.86
C ALA A 199 -14.57 -20.58 5.19
N LEU A 200 -13.50 -20.21 5.88
CA LEU A 200 -12.36 -21.07 6.16
C LEU A 200 -12.07 -21.14 7.66
N VAL A 201 -11.47 -22.24 8.07
CA VAL A 201 -10.93 -22.40 9.42
C VAL A 201 -9.42 -22.22 9.35
N PHE A 202 -8.92 -21.31 10.17
CA PHE A 202 -7.49 -21.03 10.31
C PHE A 202 -6.99 -21.49 11.68
N GLU A 203 -5.80 -22.07 11.71
CA GLU A 203 -5.03 -22.25 12.92
C GLU A 203 -3.76 -21.40 12.82
N GLY A 204 -3.50 -20.56 13.80
CA GLY A 204 -2.35 -19.65 13.77
C GLY A 204 -1.99 -19.12 15.15
N THR A 205 -0.84 -18.47 15.25
CA THR A 205 -0.33 -17.90 16.50
C THR A 205 -0.79 -16.47 16.67
N VAL A 206 -1.36 -16.15 17.81
CA VAL A 206 -1.80 -14.78 18.13
C VAL A 206 -0.58 -13.90 18.38
N ALA A 207 -0.43 -12.86 17.57
CA ALA A 207 0.54 -11.79 17.78
C ALA A 207 -0.19 -10.50 18.18
N VAL A 208 0.37 -9.80 19.16
CA VAL A 208 -0.17 -8.50 19.63
C VAL A 208 0.85 -7.40 19.45
N ASN A 209 0.38 -6.19 19.19
CA ASN A 209 1.19 -4.99 19.00
C ASN A 209 2.35 -5.21 18.01
N LYS A 210 2.05 -5.97 16.93
CA LYS A 210 3.05 -6.33 15.93
C LYS A 210 3.30 -5.19 14.98
N ASP A 211 4.55 -4.77 14.86
CA ASP A 211 5.01 -3.80 13.88
C ASP A 211 5.85 -4.53 12.81
N PHE A 212 5.44 -4.40 11.55
CA PHE A 212 6.15 -4.92 10.38
C PHE A 212 7.02 -3.84 9.70
N GLY A 213 7.08 -2.65 10.27
CA GLY A 213 7.74 -1.49 9.68
C GLY A 213 6.87 -0.74 8.65
N ALA A 214 7.38 0.39 8.14
CA ALA A 214 6.72 1.25 7.15
C ALA A 214 5.27 1.64 7.53
N GLY A 215 4.94 1.68 8.85
CA GLY A 215 3.60 1.99 9.35
C GLY A 215 2.62 0.81 9.42
N TYR A 216 3.05 -0.41 9.07
CA TYR A 216 2.24 -1.63 9.20
C TYR A 216 2.28 -2.17 10.63
N SER A 217 1.43 -1.62 11.50
CA SER A 217 1.30 -2.09 12.88
C SER A 217 -0.12 -2.57 13.17
N TYR A 218 -0.23 -3.66 13.92
CA TYR A 218 -1.50 -4.32 14.23
C TYR A 218 -1.62 -4.55 15.73
N LYS A 219 -2.77 -4.18 16.30
CA LYS A 219 -3.08 -4.44 17.71
C LYS A 219 -3.15 -5.94 18.01
N VAL A 220 -3.69 -6.73 17.07
CA VAL A 220 -3.76 -8.19 17.12
C VAL A 220 -3.90 -8.74 15.70
N LEU A 221 -3.23 -9.85 15.45
CA LEU A 221 -3.36 -10.64 14.22
C LEU A 221 -3.02 -12.12 14.52
N LEU A 222 -3.29 -13.00 13.57
CA LEU A 222 -2.77 -14.37 13.57
C LEU A 222 -1.58 -14.47 12.62
N GLU A 223 -0.44 -14.89 13.14
CA GLU A 223 0.73 -15.19 12.32
C GLU A 223 0.79 -16.68 11.95
N ASN A 224 1.35 -16.95 10.75
CA ASN A 224 1.58 -18.29 10.23
C ASN A 224 0.31 -19.14 10.17
N GLY A 225 -0.79 -18.53 9.79
CA GLY A 225 -2.09 -19.19 9.66
C GLY A 225 -2.04 -20.35 8.67
N LYS A 226 -2.56 -21.51 9.08
CA LYS A 226 -2.78 -22.68 8.24
C LYS A 226 -4.27 -22.90 8.04
N ILE A 227 -4.67 -23.23 6.82
CA ILE A 227 -6.06 -23.55 6.52
C ILE A 227 -6.33 -25.00 6.89
N LEU A 228 -7.24 -25.22 7.83
CA LEU A 228 -7.63 -26.57 8.20
C LEU A 228 -8.70 -27.09 7.23
N LYS A 229 -8.40 -28.21 6.58
CA LYS A 229 -9.32 -28.92 5.70
C LYS A 229 -10.05 -30.00 6.52
N ASN A 230 -11.36 -30.12 6.33
CA ASN A 230 -12.18 -31.18 6.94
C ASN A 230 -12.46 -31.04 8.47
N ILE A 231 -12.91 -29.86 8.89
CA ILE A 231 -13.48 -29.68 10.23
C ILE A 231 -14.96 -29.34 10.12
#